data_b94bc268e5cf596ad2135c25d7280c56
#
_entry.id   b94bc268e5cf596ad2135c25d7280c56
#
_cell.length_a   1.000
_cell.length_b   1.000
_cell.length_c   1.000
_cell.angle_alpha   90.00
_cell.angle_beta   90.00
_cell.angle_gamma   90.00
#
_symmetry.space_group_name_H-M   'P 1'
#
loop_
_entity.id
_entity.type
_entity.pdbx_description
1 polymer ?
#
loop_
_entity_poly.entity_id
_entity_poly.type
_entity_poly.pdbx_seq_one_letter_code
_entity_poly.pdbx_strand_id
1 'polypeptide(L)'
;MDALVKVDNTYTKSLDDMTPREIVEALDKYVIGQDDAKKTIAIAIRNRVRRKRLPENMRDEVSPKNILMIGSTGIGKTEIARRISKLANAPFIKVEATKYTEVGYVGRDVESMVRDLMASAISLVREEMAKAKESEVESRVEERLLDLLLPSVKR
;
A
#
# COMPACT_ATOMS: atom_id res chain seq x y z
N MET A 1 19.62 11.62 -17.71
CA MET A 1 19.87 10.17 -17.78
C MET A 1 19.45 9.59 -16.43
N ASP A 2 18.14 9.56 -16.17
CA ASP A 2 17.59 9.14 -14.87
C ASP A 2 17.34 7.63 -14.91
N ALA A 3 18.14 6.92 -14.13
CA ALA A 3 17.93 5.50 -13.89
C ALA A 3 16.65 5.33 -13.07
N LEU A 4 15.56 4.99 -13.74
CA LEU A 4 14.33 4.53 -13.10
C LEU A 4 14.68 3.26 -12.32
N VAL A 5 14.83 3.39 -11.00
CA VAL A 5 14.93 2.26 -10.09
C VAL A 5 13.62 1.48 -10.20
N LYS A 6 13.63 0.39 -10.96
CA LYS A 6 12.56 -0.61 -10.93
C LYS A 6 12.48 -1.11 -9.49
N VAL A 7 11.43 -0.72 -8.79
CA VAL A 7 11.12 -1.29 -7.48
C VAL A 7 10.55 -2.69 -7.76
N ASP A 8 11.42 -3.68 -7.72
CA ASP A 8 11.02 -5.08 -7.76
C ASP A 8 10.06 -5.36 -6.60
N ASN A 9 8.81 -5.61 -6.94
CA ASN A 9 7.81 -6.09 -6.00
C ASN A 9 8.04 -7.60 -5.78
N THR A 10 9.14 -7.93 -5.11
CA THR A 10 9.65 -9.30 -4.90
C THR A 10 8.93 -10.06 -3.79
N TYR A 11 7.74 -9.62 -3.38
CA TYR A 11 6.97 -10.38 -2.40
C TYR A 11 5.93 -11.24 -3.11
N THR A 12 6.26 -12.51 -3.29
CA THR A 12 5.36 -13.54 -3.84
C THR A 12 4.23 -13.93 -2.88
N LYS A 13 4.27 -13.45 -1.63
CA LYS A 13 3.29 -13.73 -0.58
C LYS A 13 2.45 -12.51 -0.25
N SER A 14 1.14 -12.69 -0.20
CA SER A 14 0.23 -11.68 0.35
C SER A 14 0.52 -11.42 1.82
N LEU A 15 0.38 -10.16 2.28
CA LEU A 15 0.48 -9.82 3.71
C LEU A 15 -0.42 -10.69 4.59
N ASP A 16 -1.56 -11.11 4.06
CA ASP A 16 -2.52 -11.97 4.75
C ASP A 16 -1.96 -13.36 5.10
N ASP A 17 -0.91 -13.79 4.40
CA ASP A 17 -0.25 -15.09 4.59
C ASP A 17 1.13 -14.98 5.25
N MET A 18 1.66 -13.75 5.40
CA MET A 18 2.94 -13.52 6.04
C MET A 18 2.88 -13.69 7.55
N THR A 19 3.89 -14.31 8.11
CA THR A 19 4.13 -14.35 9.56
C THR A 19 4.67 -13.01 10.06
N PRO A 20 4.55 -12.68 11.37
CA PRO A 20 5.17 -11.47 11.91
C PRO A 20 6.67 -11.38 11.63
N ARG A 21 7.38 -12.51 11.62
CA ARG A 21 8.81 -12.55 11.31
C ARG A 21 9.10 -12.15 9.86
N GLU A 22 8.36 -12.69 8.91
CA GLU A 22 8.48 -12.33 7.49
C GLU A 22 8.17 -10.84 7.25
N ILE A 23 7.22 -10.27 8.01
CA ILE A 23 6.91 -8.83 7.95
C ILE A 23 8.11 -8.00 8.45
N VAL A 24 8.76 -8.42 9.55
CA VAL A 24 9.96 -7.75 10.06
C VAL A 24 11.10 -7.85 9.04
N GLU A 25 11.38 -9.02 8.50
CA GLU A 25 12.41 -9.25 7.47
C GLU A 25 12.16 -8.37 6.21
N ALA A 26 10.90 -8.18 5.84
CA ALA A 26 10.52 -7.29 4.76
C ALA A 26 10.78 -5.82 5.07
N LEU A 27 10.55 -5.38 6.32
CA LEU A 27 10.84 -4.04 6.78
C LEU A 27 12.34 -3.79 6.93
N ASP A 28 13.12 -4.78 7.33
CA ASP A 28 14.57 -4.69 7.53
C ASP A 28 15.32 -4.30 6.25
N LYS A 29 14.75 -4.60 5.08
CA LYS A 29 15.32 -4.18 3.79
C LYS A 29 15.34 -2.66 3.61
N TYR A 30 14.50 -1.92 4.33
CA TYR A 30 14.30 -0.48 4.14
C TYR A 30 14.48 0.35 5.40
N VAL A 31 14.32 -0.24 6.57
CA VAL A 31 14.39 0.45 7.87
C VAL A 31 15.49 -0.19 8.71
N ILE A 32 16.56 0.53 8.89
CA ILE A 32 17.70 0.09 9.70
C ILE A 32 17.40 0.35 11.18
N GLY A 33 17.63 -0.67 12.04
CA GLY A 33 17.32 -0.57 13.47
C GLY A 33 15.82 -0.58 13.76
N GLN A 34 15.40 -0.03 14.88
CA GLN A 34 13.99 0.04 15.34
C GLN A 34 13.32 -1.33 15.48
N ASP A 35 14.06 -2.33 15.94
CA ASP A 35 13.63 -3.74 15.94
C ASP A 35 12.37 -3.98 16.77
N ASP A 36 12.26 -3.33 17.92
CA ASP A 36 11.07 -3.47 18.79
C ASP A 36 9.83 -2.82 18.17
N ALA A 37 10.01 -1.68 17.50
CA ALA A 37 8.92 -1.04 16.77
C ALA A 37 8.45 -1.92 15.60
N LYS A 38 9.37 -2.46 14.81
CA LYS A 38 9.07 -3.37 13.69
C LYS A 38 8.33 -4.62 14.16
N LYS A 39 8.78 -5.26 15.25
CA LYS A 39 8.12 -6.42 15.85
C LYS A 39 6.70 -6.10 16.33
N THR A 40 6.55 -5.02 17.09
CA THR A 40 5.25 -4.58 17.62
C THR A 40 4.26 -4.32 16.50
N ILE A 41 4.69 -3.63 15.46
CA ILE A 41 3.86 -3.31 14.30
C ILE A 41 3.51 -4.57 13.50
N ALA A 42 4.46 -5.47 13.29
CA ALA A 42 4.21 -6.74 12.59
C ALA A 42 3.14 -7.58 13.31
N ILE A 43 3.20 -7.64 14.65
CA ILE A 43 2.19 -8.32 15.47
C ILE A 43 0.83 -7.63 15.35
N ALA A 44 0.80 -6.29 15.42
CA ALA A 44 -0.45 -5.53 15.32
C ALA A 44 -1.13 -5.72 13.95
N ILE A 45 -0.36 -5.74 12.88
CA ILE A 45 -0.87 -6.02 11.53
C ILE A 45 -1.40 -7.44 11.43
N ARG A 46 -0.66 -8.42 11.96
CA ARG A 46 -1.13 -9.81 11.96
C ARG A 46 -2.44 -9.97 12.73
N ASN A 47 -2.60 -9.26 13.84
CA ASN A 47 -3.85 -9.26 14.58
C ASN A 47 -5.01 -8.64 13.77
N ARG A 48 -4.76 -7.59 12.97
CA ARG A 48 -5.76 -7.04 12.04
C ARG A 48 -6.18 -8.05 10.97
N VAL A 49 -5.23 -8.78 10.41
CA VAL A 49 -5.51 -9.86 9.44
C VAL A 49 -6.36 -10.96 10.09
N ARG A 50 -5.99 -11.40 11.29
CA ARG A 50 -6.76 -12.39 12.05
C ARG A 50 -8.18 -11.92 12.32
N ARG A 51 -8.36 -10.64 12.70
CA ARG A 51 -9.67 -10.06 12.93
C ARG A 51 -10.57 -10.12 11.68
N LYS A 52 -10.03 -9.88 10.48
CA LYS A 52 -10.78 -10.00 9.23
C LYS A 52 -11.32 -11.41 8.97
N ARG A 53 -10.67 -12.43 9.52
CA ARG A 53 -11.06 -13.85 9.38
C ARG A 53 -12.07 -14.30 10.44
N LEU A 54 -12.39 -13.44 11.41
CA LEU A 54 -13.42 -13.74 12.42
C LEU A 54 -14.83 -13.67 11.81
N PRO A 55 -15.76 -14.50 12.30
CA PRO A 55 -17.19 -14.34 12.00
C PRO A 55 -17.69 -12.93 12.36
N GLU A 56 -18.71 -12.46 11.69
CA GLU A 56 -19.19 -11.08 11.81
C GLU A 56 -19.59 -10.73 13.25
N ASN A 57 -20.29 -11.63 13.93
CA ASN A 57 -20.70 -11.48 15.33
C ASN A 57 -19.52 -11.32 16.33
N MET A 58 -18.36 -11.90 16.03
CA MET A 58 -17.16 -11.76 16.86
C MET A 58 -16.29 -10.58 16.44
N ARG A 59 -16.40 -10.14 15.19
CA ARG A 59 -15.59 -9.04 14.65
C ARG A 59 -15.89 -7.72 15.32
N ASP A 60 -17.12 -7.50 15.74
CA ASP A 60 -17.55 -6.25 16.39
C ASP A 60 -17.07 -6.15 17.84
N GLU A 61 -16.87 -7.28 18.50
CA GLU A 61 -16.30 -7.30 19.86
C GLU A 61 -14.77 -7.08 19.87
N VAL A 62 -14.08 -7.36 18.78
CA VAL A 62 -12.63 -7.21 18.64
C VAL A 62 -12.30 -5.92 17.90
N SER A 63 -12.25 -4.80 18.60
CA SER A 63 -11.88 -3.51 18.01
C SER A 63 -10.43 -3.50 17.53
N PRO A 64 -10.15 -2.99 16.31
CA PRO A 64 -8.79 -2.79 15.83
C PRO A 64 -8.12 -1.70 16.68
N LYS A 65 -6.93 -1.98 17.21
CA LYS A 65 -6.16 -0.99 17.96
C LYS A 65 -5.38 -0.08 17.03
N ASN A 66 -5.39 1.21 17.32
CA ASN A 66 -4.53 2.18 16.66
C ASN A 66 -3.09 2.05 17.18
N ILE A 67 -2.13 2.40 16.33
CA ILE A 67 -0.71 2.34 16.67
C ILE A 67 -0.23 3.77 16.87
N LEU A 68 0.29 4.05 18.07
CA LEU A 68 0.95 5.31 18.38
C LEU A 68 2.47 5.10 18.34
N MET A 69 3.16 5.84 17.48
CA MET A 69 4.62 5.83 17.38
C MET A 69 5.19 7.13 17.93
N ILE A 70 6.01 7.03 18.98
CA ILE A 70 6.66 8.15 19.64
C ILE A 70 8.17 8.04 19.40
N GLY A 71 8.81 9.16 19.12
CA GLY A 71 10.26 9.24 18.90
C GLY A 71 10.64 10.54 18.19
N SER A 72 11.95 10.83 18.12
CA SER A 72 12.50 12.03 17.48
C SER A 72 12.17 12.07 15.97
N THR A 73 12.27 13.27 15.40
CA THR A 73 12.11 13.47 13.95
C THR A 73 13.23 12.73 13.20
N GLY A 74 12.90 12.15 12.04
CA GLY A 74 13.90 11.45 11.21
C GLY A 74 14.16 9.98 11.57
N ILE A 75 13.63 9.46 12.71
CA ILE A 75 13.91 8.08 13.17
C ILE A 75 13.22 6.98 12.35
N GLY A 76 12.46 7.33 11.32
CA GLY A 76 11.83 6.35 10.42
C GLY A 76 10.35 6.04 10.68
N LYS A 77 9.66 6.73 11.61
CA LYS A 77 8.24 6.46 11.93
C LYS A 77 7.32 6.43 10.71
N THR A 78 7.39 7.46 9.89
CA THR A 78 6.57 7.57 8.66
C THR A 78 7.00 6.55 7.60
N GLU A 79 8.29 6.24 7.53
CA GLU A 79 8.79 5.26 6.56
C GLU A 79 8.29 3.85 6.88
N ILE A 80 8.29 3.46 8.15
CA ILE A 80 7.68 2.19 8.58
C ILE A 80 6.23 2.11 8.13
N ALA A 81 5.42 3.15 8.38
CA ALA A 81 4.02 3.17 8.00
C ALA A 81 3.82 3.07 6.47
N ARG A 82 4.66 3.80 5.70
CA ARG A 82 4.65 3.74 4.23
C ARG A 82 5.02 2.37 3.69
N ARG A 83 6.03 1.71 4.27
CA ARG A 83 6.44 0.36 3.83
C ARG A 83 5.37 -0.67 4.12
N ILE A 84 4.72 -0.57 5.26
CA ILE A 84 3.60 -1.44 5.61
C ILE A 84 2.43 -1.26 4.65
N SER A 85 2.08 -0.03 4.29
CA SER A 85 1.01 0.20 3.32
C SER A 85 1.32 -0.44 1.97
N LYS A 86 2.57 -0.37 1.51
CA LYS A 86 3.01 -1.05 0.29
C LYS A 86 2.95 -2.57 0.40
N LEU A 87 3.40 -3.14 1.54
CA LEU A 87 3.31 -4.58 1.78
C LEU A 87 1.86 -5.07 1.84
N ALA A 88 0.97 -4.24 2.38
CA ALA A 88 -0.45 -4.53 2.51
C ALA A 88 -1.24 -4.24 1.22
N ASN A 89 -0.57 -3.68 0.21
CA ASN A 89 -1.21 -3.15 -0.98
C ASN A 89 -2.41 -2.24 -0.63
N ALA A 90 -2.20 -1.32 0.31
CA ALA A 90 -3.22 -0.45 0.88
C ALA A 90 -2.92 1.02 0.58
N PRO A 91 -3.94 1.86 0.36
CA PRO A 91 -3.74 3.27 0.15
C PRO A 91 -3.10 3.92 1.38
N PHE A 92 -2.23 4.90 1.15
CA PHE A 92 -1.52 5.61 2.19
C PHE A 92 -1.57 7.11 1.97
N ILE A 93 -1.97 7.85 3.00
CA ILE A 93 -1.83 9.29 3.04
C ILE A 93 -1.07 9.71 4.31
N LYS A 94 -0.28 10.76 4.19
CA LYS A 94 0.37 11.43 5.32
C LYS A 94 -0.30 12.77 5.52
N VAL A 95 -0.84 12.99 6.70
CA VAL A 95 -1.49 14.24 7.06
C VAL A 95 -0.78 14.88 8.26
N GLU A 96 -0.78 16.21 8.30
CA GLU A 96 -0.32 16.99 9.44
C GLU A 96 -1.54 17.44 10.24
N ALA A 97 -1.67 16.95 11.47
CA ALA A 97 -2.85 17.22 12.30
C ALA A 97 -3.14 18.71 12.50
N THR A 98 -2.08 19.54 12.54
CA THR A 98 -2.19 21.00 12.70
C THR A 98 -2.86 21.72 11.53
N LYS A 99 -2.99 21.07 10.37
CA LYS A 99 -3.69 21.64 9.19
C LYS A 99 -5.18 21.39 9.20
N TYR A 100 -5.66 20.58 10.14
CA TYR A 100 -7.06 20.20 10.24
C TYR A 100 -7.69 20.86 11.47
N THR A 101 -8.84 21.47 11.27
CA THR A 101 -9.60 22.18 12.31
C THR A 101 -11.04 21.69 12.30
N GLU A 102 -11.74 21.96 13.40
CA GLU A 102 -13.20 21.75 13.47
C GLU A 102 -13.92 22.66 12.45
N VAL A 103 -15.10 22.21 12.04
CA VAL A 103 -15.96 22.92 11.07
C VAL A 103 -16.21 24.35 11.53
N GLY A 104 -15.86 25.32 10.68
CA GLY A 104 -16.04 26.75 10.94
C GLY A 104 -14.78 27.54 11.27
N TYR A 105 -13.62 26.91 11.44
CA TYR A 105 -12.33 27.58 11.58
C TYR A 105 -11.50 27.52 10.29
N VAL A 106 -10.53 28.41 10.16
CA VAL A 106 -9.61 28.43 9.01
C VAL A 106 -8.71 27.18 9.04
N GLY A 107 -9.00 26.21 8.19
CA GLY A 107 -8.24 24.96 8.07
C GLY A 107 -8.92 23.97 7.12
N ARG A 108 -8.27 22.84 6.87
CA ARG A 108 -8.88 21.77 6.09
C ARG A 108 -9.87 20.98 6.96
N ASP A 109 -11.01 20.67 6.38
CA ASP A 109 -12.01 19.80 6.99
C ASP A 109 -11.47 18.37 7.19
N VAL A 110 -11.77 17.77 8.35
CA VAL A 110 -11.39 16.40 8.69
C VAL A 110 -11.93 15.40 7.67
N GLU A 111 -13.11 15.63 7.10
CA GLU A 111 -13.68 14.79 6.05
C GLU A 111 -12.83 14.77 4.79
N SER A 112 -12.04 15.81 4.54
CA SER A 112 -11.11 15.85 3.41
C SER A 112 -10.05 14.77 3.47
N MET A 113 -9.68 14.28 4.68
CA MET A 113 -8.77 13.14 4.83
C MET A 113 -9.33 11.86 4.18
N VAL A 114 -10.63 11.62 4.38
CA VAL A 114 -11.30 10.45 3.81
C VAL A 114 -11.38 10.57 2.29
N ARG A 115 -11.68 11.77 1.77
CA ARG A 115 -11.68 12.04 0.33
C ARG A 115 -10.29 11.83 -0.30
N ASP A 116 -9.23 12.34 0.35
CA ASP A 116 -7.85 12.16 -0.11
C ASP A 116 -7.43 10.67 -0.08
N LEU A 117 -7.83 9.94 0.97
CA LEU A 117 -7.58 8.50 1.06
C LEU A 117 -8.32 7.72 -0.03
N MET A 118 -9.58 8.07 -0.30
CA MET A 118 -10.36 7.46 -1.37
C MET A 118 -9.72 7.73 -2.75
N ALA A 119 -9.28 8.95 -3.01
CA ALA A 119 -8.58 9.29 -4.25
C ALA A 119 -7.30 8.45 -4.42
N SER A 120 -6.53 8.28 -3.34
CA SER A 120 -5.34 7.42 -3.32
C SER A 120 -5.69 5.95 -3.58
N ALA A 121 -6.78 5.44 -3.01
CA ALA A 121 -7.26 4.08 -3.23
C ALA A 121 -7.68 3.85 -4.69
N ILE A 122 -8.42 4.78 -5.28
CA ILE A 122 -8.84 4.72 -6.70
C ILE A 122 -7.61 4.70 -7.61
N SER A 123 -6.62 5.55 -7.34
CA SER A 123 -5.38 5.58 -8.13
C SER A 123 -4.62 4.26 -8.06
N LEU A 124 -4.51 3.67 -6.87
CA LEU A 124 -3.86 2.38 -6.66
C LEU A 124 -4.54 1.25 -7.45
N VAL A 125 -5.87 1.16 -7.37
CA VAL A 125 -6.63 0.13 -8.12
C VAL A 125 -6.52 0.34 -9.64
N ARG A 126 -6.55 1.59 -10.11
CA ARG A 126 -6.35 1.89 -11.55
C ARG A 126 -4.98 1.45 -12.03
N GLU A 127 -3.94 1.70 -11.25
CA GLU A 127 -2.58 1.26 -11.58
C GLU A 127 -2.46 -0.27 -11.63
N GLU A 128 -3.08 -0.98 -10.70
CA GLU A 128 -3.14 -2.44 -10.71
C GLU A 128 -3.87 -2.98 -11.94
N MET A 129 -5.02 -2.40 -12.26
CA MET A 129 -5.79 -2.81 -13.44
C MET A 129 -5.03 -2.52 -14.74
N ALA A 130 -4.29 -1.42 -14.81
CA ALA A 130 -3.44 -1.11 -15.96
C ALA A 130 -2.32 -2.13 -16.11
N LYS A 131 -1.58 -2.43 -15.02
CA LYS A 131 -0.52 -3.44 -15.02
C LYS A 131 -1.01 -4.84 -15.38
N ALA A 132 -2.18 -5.22 -14.89
CA ALA A 132 -2.76 -6.53 -15.20
C ALA A 132 -3.11 -6.71 -16.69
N LYS A 133 -3.31 -5.60 -17.42
CA LYS A 133 -3.62 -5.62 -18.87
C LYS A 133 -2.42 -5.32 -19.77
N GLU A 134 -1.27 -4.99 -19.19
CA GLU A 134 -0.09 -4.54 -19.95
C GLU A 134 0.36 -5.58 -20.99
N SER A 135 0.48 -6.85 -20.57
CA SER A 135 0.85 -7.94 -21.47
C SER A 135 -0.17 -8.20 -22.59
N GLU A 136 -1.47 -8.06 -22.29
CA GLU A 136 -2.54 -8.20 -23.29
C GLU A 136 -2.48 -7.06 -24.32
N VAL A 137 -2.21 -5.84 -23.84
CA VAL A 137 -2.07 -4.65 -24.71
C VAL A 137 -0.84 -4.79 -25.61
N GLU A 138 0.32 -5.20 -25.07
CA GLU A 138 1.53 -5.43 -25.86
C GLU A 138 1.28 -6.44 -26.99
N SER A 139 0.67 -7.59 -26.66
CA SER A 139 0.34 -8.61 -27.67
C SER A 139 -0.57 -8.07 -28.78
N ARG A 140 -1.59 -7.28 -28.42
CA ARG A 140 -2.50 -6.68 -29.41
C ARG A 140 -1.83 -5.60 -30.27
N VAL A 141 -0.90 -4.85 -29.68
CA VAL A 141 -0.11 -3.84 -30.40
C VAL A 141 0.80 -4.52 -31.41
N GLU A 142 1.52 -5.58 -31.02
CA GLU A 142 2.35 -6.36 -31.91
C GLU A 142 1.56 -6.96 -33.08
N GLU A 143 0.41 -7.57 -32.80
CA GLU A 143 -0.49 -8.13 -33.81
C GLU A 143 -0.96 -7.05 -34.79
N ARG A 144 -1.35 -5.88 -34.28
CA ARG A 144 -1.77 -4.75 -35.12
C ARG A 144 -0.65 -4.16 -35.95
N LEU A 145 0.56 -4.12 -35.42
CA LEU A 145 1.75 -3.68 -36.18
C LEU A 145 2.09 -4.67 -37.31
N LEU A 146 2.02 -5.98 -37.04
CA LEU A 146 2.20 -7.01 -38.04
C LEU A 146 1.17 -6.91 -39.16
N ASP A 147 -0.10 -6.70 -38.84
CA ASP A 147 -1.17 -6.51 -39.85
C ASP A 147 -0.93 -5.28 -40.72
N LEU A 148 -0.37 -4.21 -40.16
CA LEU A 148 -0.07 -2.98 -40.91
C LEU A 148 1.19 -3.13 -41.79
N LEU A 149 2.19 -3.88 -41.34
CA LEU A 149 3.44 -4.09 -42.07
C LEU A 149 3.34 -5.20 -43.11
N LEU A 150 2.47 -6.18 -42.89
CA LEU A 150 2.28 -7.35 -43.75
C LEU A 150 0.79 -7.54 -44.16
N PRO A 151 0.18 -6.57 -44.85
CA PRO A 151 -1.26 -6.60 -45.14
C PRO A 151 -1.72 -7.73 -46.06
N SER A 152 -0.81 -8.47 -46.71
CA SER A 152 -1.10 -9.56 -47.64
C SER A 152 -1.13 -10.96 -47.02
N VAL A 153 -0.76 -11.10 -45.77
CA VAL A 153 -0.80 -12.41 -45.05
C VAL A 153 -2.12 -12.55 -44.31
N LYS A 154 -3.18 -12.90 -45.02
CA LYS A 154 -4.42 -13.39 -44.39
C LYS A 154 -4.15 -14.75 -43.73
N ARG A 155 -4.22 -14.83 -42.43
CA ARG A 155 -4.36 -16.10 -41.70
C ARG A 155 -5.79 -16.60 -41.73
#